data_acec62208039588b2d950e4211245fb2
#
_entry.id   acec62208039588b2d950e4211245fb2
#
_cell.length_a   1.000
_cell.length_b   1.000
_cell.length_c   1.000
_cell.angle_alpha   90.00
_cell.angle_beta   90.00
_cell.angle_gamma   90.00
#
_symmetry.space_group_name_H-M   'P 1'
#
loop_
_entity.id
_entity.type
_entity.pdbx_description
1 polymer ?
#
loop_
_entity_poly.entity_id
_entity_poly.type
_entity_poly.pdbx_seq_one_letter_code
_entity_poly.pdbx_strand_id
1 'polypeptide(L)'
;FADGGKTIALNAHGDVVPPGEGWTHKPYGAEIENGAMYGRATAVSKSDFSTFTFATRALESLDLPLKGGVELHFTYDEEFGGEKGPGWLLSHGLTKPDLMIAAGFSYQVVTAHNGCLQMEVTVQGEMAHAAIPDSGTDALQGAVHILNALHALNEGYKKTTSKIEGITHPYLNVGQITGGTNTNVVPGKVVFKLDRRMIPEENPVEVEASIRKTIEDAAASFNPPRGGNQLKVDIKRLLLAKAMIPLAGNKPLVDAIQKHGEQLFGEPIPAVGTPLYTDVRLYVAQGIPGVIYGAGPRTVLESHAKR
;
A
#
# COMPACT_ATOMS: atom_id res chain seq x y z
N PHE A 1 -11.24 -28.20 -13.51
CA PHE A 1 -12.60 -28.62 -13.86
C PHE A 1 -12.72 -28.83 -15.38
N ALA A 2 -13.91 -29.17 -15.89
CA ALA A 2 -14.11 -29.38 -17.30
C ALA A 2 -13.88 -28.13 -18.15
N ASP A 3 -13.54 -28.32 -19.45
CA ASP A 3 -13.27 -27.21 -20.38
C ASP A 3 -14.49 -26.32 -20.63
N GLY A 4 -14.22 -25.08 -21.06
CA GLY A 4 -15.23 -24.13 -21.58
C GLY A 4 -15.89 -23.24 -20.52
N GLY A 5 -15.36 -23.14 -19.30
CA GLY A 5 -15.75 -22.20 -18.27
C GLY A 5 -14.76 -21.04 -18.12
N LYS A 6 -15.04 -20.17 -17.15
CA LYS A 6 -14.15 -19.08 -16.76
C LYS A 6 -13.10 -19.53 -15.76
N THR A 7 -11.94 -18.91 -15.80
CA THR A 7 -10.88 -19.07 -14.79
C THR A 7 -10.92 -17.91 -13.81
N ILE A 8 -10.92 -18.25 -12.52
CA ILE A 8 -10.81 -17.27 -11.43
C ILE A 8 -9.45 -17.41 -10.73
N ALA A 9 -8.72 -16.32 -10.59
CA ALA A 9 -7.51 -16.30 -9.78
C ALA A 9 -7.84 -15.87 -8.34
N LEU A 10 -7.23 -16.54 -7.37
CA LEU A 10 -7.27 -16.22 -5.95
C LEU A 10 -5.85 -15.84 -5.53
N ASN A 11 -5.62 -14.57 -5.18
CA ASN A 11 -4.28 -14.08 -4.83
C ASN A 11 -4.18 -13.75 -3.35
N ALA A 12 -3.10 -14.24 -2.73
CA ALA A 12 -2.68 -13.87 -1.39
C ALA A 12 -1.16 -13.72 -1.35
N HIS A 13 -0.64 -12.88 -0.45
CA HIS A 13 0.79 -12.65 -0.33
C HIS A 13 1.37 -13.20 0.97
N GLY A 14 2.61 -13.69 0.90
CA GLY A 14 3.31 -14.30 2.03
C GLY A 14 4.39 -13.42 2.65
N ASP A 15 4.82 -12.36 1.94
CA ASP A 15 5.74 -11.36 2.46
C ASP A 15 5.06 -10.45 3.49
N VAL A 16 5.87 -9.78 4.31
CA VAL A 16 5.39 -8.94 5.42
C VAL A 16 6.35 -7.79 5.66
N VAL A 17 5.82 -6.66 6.12
CA VAL A 17 6.65 -5.57 6.65
C VAL A 17 7.29 -5.99 8.00
N PRO A 18 8.45 -5.40 8.38
CA PRO A 18 9.04 -5.61 9.70
C PRO A 18 8.02 -5.38 10.81
N PRO A 19 8.08 -6.17 11.91
CA PRO A 19 7.05 -6.13 12.95
C PRO A 19 7.01 -4.80 13.71
N GLY A 20 8.12 -4.08 13.80
CA GLY A 20 8.27 -2.91 14.69
C GLY A 20 8.27 -3.31 16.16
N GLU A 21 7.99 -2.34 17.03
CA GLU A 21 7.97 -2.50 18.49
C GLU A 21 6.52 -2.54 19.04
N GLY A 22 6.37 -2.80 20.33
CA GLY A 22 5.09 -2.71 21.04
C GLY A 22 4.20 -3.96 20.94
N TRP A 23 4.75 -5.11 20.58
CA TRP A 23 4.05 -6.39 20.57
C TRP A 23 3.87 -6.97 21.97
N THR A 24 2.67 -7.47 22.29
CA THR A 24 2.38 -8.25 23.49
C THR A 24 2.62 -9.76 23.29
N HIS A 25 2.55 -10.23 22.04
CA HIS A 25 2.87 -11.59 21.61
C HIS A 25 4.10 -11.59 20.72
N LYS A 26 4.75 -12.75 20.54
CA LYS A 26 5.88 -12.85 19.61
C LYS A 26 5.39 -12.62 18.17
N PRO A 27 5.93 -11.64 17.43
CA PRO A 27 5.45 -11.30 16.09
C PRO A 27 5.44 -12.47 15.10
N TYR A 28 6.34 -13.42 15.26
CA TYR A 28 6.46 -14.62 14.41
C TYR A 28 6.21 -15.91 15.20
N GLY A 29 5.52 -15.83 16.34
CA GLY A 29 5.27 -16.96 17.24
C GLY A 29 4.04 -17.77 16.86
N ALA A 30 3.08 -17.20 16.14
CA ALA A 30 1.77 -17.80 15.86
C ALA A 30 1.09 -18.32 17.15
N GLU A 31 1.21 -17.58 18.24
CA GLU A 31 0.64 -17.94 19.54
C GLU A 31 -0.88 -17.96 19.48
N ILE A 32 -1.49 -19.01 20.04
CA ILE A 32 -2.95 -19.15 20.06
C ILE A 32 -3.43 -18.94 21.49
N GLU A 33 -4.27 -17.93 21.69
CA GLU A 33 -4.90 -17.61 22.97
C GLU A 33 -6.38 -17.29 22.78
N ASN A 34 -7.24 -17.90 23.58
CA ASN A 34 -8.70 -17.67 23.54
C ASN A 34 -9.33 -17.86 22.15
N GLY A 35 -8.82 -18.80 21.35
CA GLY A 35 -9.30 -19.09 20.00
C GLY A 35 -8.83 -18.11 18.93
N ALA A 36 -7.97 -17.17 19.24
CA ALA A 36 -7.35 -16.24 18.30
C ALA A 36 -5.85 -16.56 18.12
N MET A 37 -5.35 -16.47 16.89
CA MET A 37 -3.92 -16.60 16.56
C MET A 37 -3.31 -15.20 16.43
N TYR A 38 -2.23 -14.97 17.16
CA TYR A 38 -1.50 -13.71 17.19
C TYR A 38 -0.18 -13.80 16.40
N GLY A 39 0.08 -12.81 15.57
CA GLY A 39 1.33 -12.71 14.82
C GLY A 39 1.24 -11.78 13.61
N ARG A 40 2.40 -11.43 13.05
CA ARG A 40 2.49 -10.64 11.82
C ARG A 40 1.90 -11.43 10.65
N ALA A 41 0.92 -10.81 9.93
CA ALA A 41 0.20 -11.36 8.80
C ALA A 41 -0.68 -12.60 9.09
N THR A 42 -1.06 -12.84 10.35
CA THR A 42 -2.05 -13.89 10.67
C THR A 42 -3.45 -13.51 10.18
N ALA A 43 -3.78 -12.22 10.13
CA ALA A 43 -5.09 -11.74 9.68
C ALA A 43 -5.16 -11.47 8.17
N VAL A 44 -4.10 -10.88 7.60
CA VAL A 44 -3.93 -10.63 6.14
C VAL A 44 -2.43 -10.75 5.84
N SER A 45 -1.91 -11.59 4.92
CA SER A 45 -2.71 -12.37 3.97
C SER A 45 -2.46 -13.89 4.12
N LYS A 46 -1.68 -14.34 5.13
CA LYS A 46 -1.34 -15.77 5.29
C LYS A 46 -2.56 -16.64 5.66
N SER A 47 -3.55 -16.10 6.34
CA SER A 47 -4.85 -16.76 6.55
C SER A 47 -5.50 -17.16 5.24
N ASP A 48 -5.36 -16.33 4.22
CA ASP A 48 -5.98 -16.55 2.91
C ASP A 48 -5.30 -17.65 2.09
N PHE A 49 -4.02 -17.96 2.35
CA PHE A 49 -3.39 -19.16 1.79
C PHE A 49 -4.18 -20.42 2.16
N SER A 50 -4.55 -20.53 3.44
CA SER A 50 -5.37 -21.63 3.93
C SER A 50 -6.79 -21.53 3.37
N THR A 51 -7.43 -20.37 3.49
CA THR A 51 -8.83 -20.15 3.09
C THR A 51 -9.03 -20.46 1.60
N PHE A 52 -8.19 -19.91 0.71
CA PHE A 52 -8.29 -20.14 -0.72
C PHE A 52 -7.98 -21.60 -1.11
N THR A 53 -6.97 -22.20 -0.47
CA THR A 53 -6.64 -23.61 -0.70
C THR A 53 -7.81 -24.52 -0.29
N PHE A 54 -8.37 -24.32 0.90
CA PHE A 54 -9.46 -25.17 1.38
C PHE A 54 -10.78 -24.90 0.68
N ALA A 55 -11.06 -23.66 0.25
CA ALA A 55 -12.21 -23.37 -0.60
C ALA A 55 -12.12 -24.09 -1.95
N THR A 56 -10.94 -24.11 -2.60
CA THR A 56 -10.71 -24.85 -3.85
C THR A 56 -10.89 -26.34 -3.65
N ARG A 57 -10.33 -26.91 -2.57
CA ARG A 57 -10.52 -28.35 -2.23
C ARG A 57 -11.98 -28.69 -1.93
N ALA A 58 -12.71 -27.80 -1.28
CA ALA A 58 -14.13 -27.99 -1.04
C ALA A 58 -14.92 -28.05 -2.37
N LEU A 59 -14.61 -27.17 -3.31
CA LEU A 59 -15.22 -27.23 -4.66
C LEU A 59 -14.96 -28.55 -5.36
N GLU A 60 -13.72 -29.05 -5.30
CA GLU A 60 -13.37 -30.37 -5.88
C GLU A 60 -14.17 -31.52 -5.26
N SER A 61 -14.40 -31.43 -3.95
CA SER A 61 -15.10 -32.50 -3.21
C SER A 61 -16.62 -32.57 -3.44
N LEU A 62 -17.20 -31.53 -4.05
CA LEU A 62 -18.66 -31.46 -4.27
C LEU A 62 -19.17 -32.29 -5.44
N ASP A 63 -18.27 -32.86 -6.26
CA ASP A 63 -18.61 -33.64 -7.45
C ASP A 63 -19.65 -32.96 -8.37
N LEU A 64 -19.53 -31.64 -8.51
CA LEU A 64 -20.41 -30.84 -9.36
C LEU A 64 -19.85 -30.78 -10.80
N PRO A 65 -20.70 -30.69 -11.82
CA PRO A 65 -20.27 -30.55 -13.21
C PRO A 65 -19.76 -29.12 -13.49
N LEU A 66 -18.73 -28.68 -12.74
CA LEU A 66 -18.12 -27.37 -12.87
C LEU A 66 -17.28 -27.29 -14.15
N LYS A 67 -17.27 -26.12 -14.76
CA LYS A 67 -16.43 -25.77 -15.91
C LYS A 67 -15.50 -24.63 -15.58
N GLY A 68 -14.33 -24.59 -16.23
CA GLY A 68 -13.34 -23.55 -16.01
C GLY A 68 -12.29 -23.94 -14.98
N GLY A 69 -11.67 -22.97 -14.33
CA GLY A 69 -10.54 -23.21 -13.43
C GLY A 69 -10.45 -22.24 -12.25
N VAL A 70 -9.71 -22.69 -11.23
CA VAL A 70 -9.26 -21.85 -10.13
C VAL A 70 -7.73 -21.85 -10.17
N GLU A 71 -7.13 -20.68 -10.19
CA GLU A 71 -5.69 -20.48 -10.04
C GLU A 71 -5.39 -19.93 -8.65
N LEU A 72 -4.43 -20.52 -7.93
CA LEU A 72 -3.97 -20.02 -6.65
C LEU A 72 -2.66 -19.26 -6.84
N HIS A 73 -2.68 -17.96 -6.70
CA HIS A 73 -1.52 -17.08 -6.84
C HIS A 73 -0.99 -16.68 -5.47
N PHE A 74 -0.04 -17.45 -4.95
CA PHE A 74 0.63 -17.18 -3.68
C PHE A 74 1.96 -16.51 -3.94
N THR A 75 2.00 -15.19 -3.75
CA THR A 75 3.12 -14.30 -4.12
C THR A 75 3.82 -13.74 -2.90
N TYR A 76 5.01 -13.14 -3.07
CA TYR A 76 5.88 -12.76 -1.95
C TYR A 76 6.55 -11.40 -2.16
N ASP A 77 5.85 -10.43 -2.77
CA ASP A 77 6.36 -9.07 -3.01
C ASP A 77 5.30 -7.97 -3.02
N GLU A 78 4.13 -8.22 -2.41
CA GLU A 78 3.03 -7.25 -2.34
C GLU A 78 3.45 -5.98 -1.62
N GLU A 79 4.18 -6.11 -0.50
CA GLU A 79 4.69 -5.01 0.32
C GLU A 79 5.74 -4.14 -0.42
N PHE A 80 6.26 -4.64 -1.53
CA PHE A 80 7.20 -3.97 -2.42
C PHE A 80 6.60 -3.64 -3.80
N GLY A 81 5.29 -3.77 -3.97
CA GLY A 81 4.55 -3.36 -5.15
C GLY A 81 4.17 -4.45 -6.14
N GLY A 82 4.39 -5.74 -5.84
CA GLY A 82 3.86 -6.89 -6.60
C GLY A 82 4.43 -7.10 -8.01
N GLU A 83 5.43 -6.34 -8.42
CA GLU A 83 5.96 -6.36 -9.80
C GLU A 83 6.75 -7.65 -10.12
N LYS A 84 7.32 -8.30 -9.11
CA LYS A 84 8.10 -9.56 -9.25
C LYS A 84 7.24 -10.82 -9.06
N GLY A 85 6.10 -10.69 -8.41
CA GLY A 85 5.10 -11.72 -8.23
C GLY A 85 4.00 -11.62 -9.31
N PRO A 86 2.82 -11.06 -8.98
CA PRO A 86 1.73 -10.99 -9.95
C PRO A 86 2.07 -10.22 -11.22
N GLY A 87 2.81 -9.11 -11.10
CA GLY A 87 3.24 -8.31 -12.25
C GLY A 87 4.09 -9.12 -13.23
N TRP A 88 5.01 -9.94 -12.71
CA TRP A 88 5.84 -10.82 -13.53
C TRP A 88 5.02 -11.93 -14.19
N LEU A 89 4.12 -12.59 -13.44
CA LEU A 89 3.23 -13.62 -13.98
C LEU A 89 2.39 -13.09 -15.16
N LEU A 90 1.78 -11.94 -14.98
CA LEU A 90 0.94 -11.30 -15.99
C LEU A 90 1.74 -10.85 -17.22
N SER A 91 2.89 -10.20 -17.01
CA SER A 91 3.73 -9.67 -18.10
C SER A 91 4.37 -10.77 -18.97
N HIS A 92 4.58 -11.97 -18.42
CA HIS A 92 5.10 -13.13 -19.14
C HIS A 92 4.00 -14.05 -19.70
N GLY A 93 2.71 -13.68 -19.54
CA GLY A 93 1.60 -14.46 -20.04
C GLY A 93 1.45 -15.85 -19.39
N LEU A 94 1.99 -16.03 -18.18
CA LEU A 94 1.89 -17.26 -17.43
C LEU A 94 0.52 -17.47 -16.79
N THR A 95 -0.25 -16.40 -16.66
CA THR A 95 -1.63 -16.39 -16.20
C THR A 95 -2.45 -15.38 -16.98
N LYS A 96 -3.71 -15.68 -17.22
CA LYS A 96 -4.70 -14.79 -17.84
C LYS A 96 -6.09 -15.16 -17.36
N PRO A 97 -6.40 -14.99 -16.08
CA PRO A 97 -7.71 -15.33 -15.55
C PRO A 97 -8.80 -14.39 -16.08
N ASP A 98 -10.04 -14.86 -16.09
CA ASP A 98 -11.20 -14.04 -16.45
C ASP A 98 -11.65 -13.13 -15.30
N LEU A 99 -11.41 -13.57 -14.07
CA LEU A 99 -11.83 -12.91 -12.83
C LEU A 99 -10.75 -13.08 -11.77
N MET A 100 -10.76 -12.20 -10.77
CA MET A 100 -9.76 -12.22 -9.72
C MET A 100 -10.34 -11.82 -8.36
N ILE A 101 -9.95 -12.54 -7.31
CA ILE A 101 -10.19 -12.16 -5.91
C ILE A 101 -8.83 -12.09 -5.20
N ALA A 102 -8.50 -10.93 -4.66
CA ALA A 102 -7.36 -10.78 -3.75
C ALA A 102 -7.79 -10.94 -2.29
N ALA A 103 -6.87 -11.41 -1.47
CA ALA A 103 -7.03 -11.51 -0.04
C ALA A 103 -7.39 -10.16 0.61
N GLY A 104 -8.28 -10.17 1.60
CA GLY A 104 -8.69 -8.96 2.29
C GLY A 104 -9.74 -9.18 3.38
N PHE A 105 -10.60 -8.19 3.58
CA PHE A 105 -11.62 -8.20 4.62
C PHE A 105 -12.79 -9.15 4.31
N SER A 106 -13.41 -9.71 5.34
CA SER A 106 -14.53 -10.66 5.20
C SER A 106 -15.92 -10.02 5.19
N TYR A 107 -16.07 -8.81 5.75
CA TYR A 107 -17.36 -8.13 5.90
C TYR A 107 -17.56 -6.94 4.95
N GLN A 108 -16.76 -6.86 3.93
CA GLN A 108 -16.90 -5.87 2.85
C GLN A 108 -16.24 -6.36 1.57
N VAL A 109 -16.82 -6.06 0.43
CA VAL A 109 -16.22 -6.28 -0.88
C VAL A 109 -15.51 -5.00 -1.29
N VAL A 110 -14.17 -5.03 -1.39
CA VAL A 110 -13.44 -3.85 -1.82
C VAL A 110 -13.33 -3.85 -3.34
N THR A 111 -13.83 -2.79 -3.96
CA THR A 111 -13.89 -2.63 -5.43
C THR A 111 -12.96 -1.56 -5.96
N ALA A 112 -12.39 -0.74 -5.06
CA ALA A 112 -11.44 0.32 -5.40
C ALA A 112 -10.44 0.52 -4.25
N HIS A 113 -9.24 0.97 -4.54
CA HIS A 113 -8.28 1.34 -3.51
C HIS A 113 -7.36 2.48 -3.94
N ASN A 114 -6.74 3.13 -2.95
CA ASN A 114 -5.76 4.18 -3.18
C ASN A 114 -4.53 3.68 -3.93
N GLY A 115 -3.90 4.57 -4.68
CA GLY A 115 -2.52 4.41 -5.11
C GLY A 115 -1.53 4.79 -4.01
N CYS A 116 -0.27 4.41 -4.21
CA CYS A 116 0.84 4.71 -3.30
C CYS A 116 2.06 5.16 -4.09
N LEU A 117 2.64 6.28 -3.69
CA LEU A 117 3.92 6.78 -4.18
C LEU A 117 4.87 6.92 -3.00
N GLN A 118 6.00 6.21 -3.02
CA GLN A 118 7.04 6.35 -2.01
C GLN A 118 8.29 6.96 -2.62
N MET A 119 8.88 7.91 -1.92
CA MET A 119 10.08 8.62 -2.37
C MET A 119 11.09 8.74 -1.23
N GLU A 120 12.36 8.69 -1.58
CA GLU A 120 13.49 9.05 -0.73
C GLU A 120 14.06 10.39 -1.19
N VAL A 121 14.24 11.28 -0.26
CA VAL A 121 14.78 12.62 -0.49
C VAL A 121 16.07 12.77 0.30
N THR A 122 17.16 13.01 -0.40
CA THR A 122 18.45 13.35 0.19
C THR A 122 18.65 14.87 0.09
N VAL A 123 18.80 15.50 1.25
CA VAL A 123 19.15 16.93 1.36
C VAL A 123 20.64 17.01 1.70
N GLN A 124 21.41 17.67 0.85
CA GLN A 124 22.84 17.87 0.98
C GLN A 124 23.17 19.33 1.25
N GLY A 125 23.91 19.58 2.31
CA GLY A 125 24.54 20.83 2.67
C GLY A 125 26.05 20.65 2.78
N GLU A 126 26.69 21.44 3.64
CA GLU A 126 28.12 21.41 3.93
C GLU A 126 28.35 21.32 5.44
N MET A 127 29.17 20.36 5.87
CA MET A 127 29.52 20.23 7.31
C MET A 127 30.43 21.39 7.74
N ALA A 128 30.21 21.83 8.98
CA ALA A 128 31.08 22.80 9.66
C ALA A 128 31.16 22.48 11.15
N HIS A 129 32.13 23.05 11.83
CA HIS A 129 32.18 22.97 13.28
C HIS A 129 31.08 23.87 13.88
N ALA A 130 30.37 23.39 14.91
CA ALA A 130 29.25 24.12 15.50
C ALA A 130 29.63 25.49 16.11
N ALA A 131 30.93 25.73 16.40
CA ALA A 131 31.41 27.05 16.86
C ALA A 131 31.56 28.08 15.72
N ILE A 132 31.61 27.62 14.46
CA ILE A 132 31.70 28.47 13.26
C ILE A 132 30.67 28.00 12.22
N PRO A 133 29.37 27.95 12.56
CA PRO A 133 28.35 27.29 11.74
C PRO A 133 28.17 27.97 10.37
N ASP A 134 28.52 29.23 10.25
CA ASP A 134 28.42 30.05 9.04
C ASP A 134 29.38 29.62 7.91
N SER A 135 30.37 28.78 8.26
CA SER A 135 31.28 28.18 7.27
C SER A 135 30.69 26.93 6.60
N GLY A 136 29.50 26.51 6.97
CA GLY A 136 28.78 25.37 6.40
C GLY A 136 27.37 25.71 5.91
N THR A 137 26.66 24.69 5.42
CA THR A 137 25.24 24.78 5.05
C THR A 137 24.49 23.66 5.77
N ASP A 138 23.60 24.04 6.69
CA ASP A 138 22.90 23.08 7.55
C ASP A 138 21.81 22.32 6.79
N ALA A 139 22.09 21.05 6.46
CA ALA A 139 21.16 20.17 5.78
C ALA A 139 19.92 19.84 6.63
N LEU A 140 20.03 19.89 7.99
CA LEU A 140 18.88 19.63 8.86
C LEU A 140 17.90 20.82 8.85
N GLN A 141 18.41 22.05 8.93
CA GLN A 141 17.55 23.24 8.79
C GLN A 141 16.88 23.26 7.41
N GLY A 142 17.63 22.92 6.35
CA GLY A 142 17.09 22.78 4.99
C GLY A 142 16.03 21.71 4.89
N ALA A 143 16.25 20.54 5.49
CA ALA A 143 15.27 19.47 5.52
C ALA A 143 13.99 19.91 6.27
N VAL A 144 14.11 20.60 7.42
CA VAL A 144 12.95 21.15 8.15
C VAL A 144 12.18 22.14 7.29
N HIS A 145 12.86 23.00 6.53
CA HIS A 145 12.21 23.95 5.61
C HIS A 145 11.41 23.21 4.52
N ILE A 146 11.99 22.18 3.90
CA ILE A 146 11.31 21.32 2.91
C ILE A 146 10.12 20.58 3.55
N LEU A 147 10.30 20.00 4.73
CA LEU A 147 9.24 19.30 5.45
C LEU A 147 8.05 20.20 5.77
N ASN A 148 8.28 21.47 6.14
CA ASN A 148 7.21 22.44 6.36
C ASN A 148 6.41 22.69 5.07
N ALA A 149 7.07 22.79 3.91
CA ALA A 149 6.40 22.92 2.62
C ALA A 149 5.56 21.67 2.28
N LEU A 150 6.08 20.47 2.54
CA LEU A 150 5.35 19.21 2.37
C LEU A 150 4.16 19.08 3.33
N HIS A 151 4.29 19.54 4.58
CA HIS A 151 3.18 19.60 5.52
C HIS A 151 2.07 20.57 5.05
N ALA A 152 2.45 21.72 4.54
CA ALA A 152 1.49 22.67 3.97
C ALA A 152 0.76 22.10 2.74
N LEU A 153 1.49 21.38 1.88
CA LEU A 153 0.91 20.65 0.74
C LEU A 153 -0.10 19.60 1.21
N ASN A 154 0.26 18.81 2.23
CA ASN A 154 -0.61 17.79 2.82
C ASN A 154 -1.90 18.39 3.42
N GLU A 155 -1.82 19.52 4.10
CA GLU A 155 -3.03 20.22 4.58
C GLU A 155 -3.95 20.65 3.41
N GLY A 156 -3.38 20.98 2.26
CA GLY A 156 -4.12 21.30 1.05
C GLY A 156 -4.95 20.12 0.53
N TYR A 157 -4.48 18.89 0.70
CA TYR A 157 -5.17 17.67 0.24
C TYR A 157 -6.51 17.42 0.93
N LYS A 158 -6.71 17.90 2.14
CA LYS A 158 -7.99 17.78 2.87
C LYS A 158 -9.16 18.44 2.15
N LYS A 159 -8.89 19.31 1.18
CA LYS A 159 -9.92 19.96 0.33
C LYS A 159 -10.38 19.10 -0.84
N THR A 160 -9.68 17.99 -1.11
CA THR A 160 -9.99 17.06 -2.20
C THR A 160 -10.62 15.82 -1.61
N THR A 161 -11.81 15.43 -2.06
CA THR A 161 -12.52 14.25 -1.57
C THR A 161 -12.73 13.27 -2.72
N SER A 162 -12.48 12.00 -2.50
CA SER A 162 -12.83 10.94 -3.45
C SER A 162 -14.35 10.81 -3.57
N LYS A 163 -14.81 10.40 -4.75
CA LYS A 163 -16.22 10.05 -5.01
C LYS A 163 -16.57 8.61 -4.61
N ILE A 164 -15.56 7.84 -4.22
CA ILE A 164 -15.70 6.41 -3.88
C ILE A 164 -15.90 6.30 -2.37
N GLU A 165 -17.00 5.69 -1.96
CA GLU A 165 -17.29 5.40 -0.55
C GLU A 165 -16.16 4.55 0.06
N GLY A 166 -15.71 4.89 1.26
CA GLY A 166 -14.60 4.24 1.95
C GLY A 166 -13.22 4.86 1.65
N ILE A 167 -13.13 5.74 0.66
CA ILE A 167 -11.92 6.54 0.37
C ILE A 167 -12.23 8.01 0.67
N THR A 168 -11.39 8.65 1.49
CA THR A 168 -11.64 10.04 1.92
C THR A 168 -10.87 11.03 1.04
N HIS A 169 -9.66 11.36 1.42
CA HIS A 169 -8.81 12.35 0.74
C HIS A 169 -7.38 11.82 0.60
N PRO A 170 -6.58 12.43 -0.26
CA PRO A 170 -5.16 12.08 -0.38
C PRO A 170 -4.38 12.39 0.91
N TYR A 171 -3.29 11.63 1.15
CA TYR A 171 -2.42 11.82 2.31
C TYR A 171 -0.96 11.83 1.90
N LEU A 172 -0.15 12.64 2.60
CA LEU A 172 1.30 12.59 2.54
C LEU A 172 1.84 12.43 3.97
N ASN A 173 2.62 11.39 4.18
CA ASN A 173 3.29 11.12 5.45
C ASN A 173 4.80 11.05 5.24
N VAL A 174 5.58 11.62 6.16
CA VAL A 174 7.02 11.40 6.25
C VAL A 174 7.27 10.41 7.37
N GLY A 175 7.56 9.16 7.00
CA GLY A 175 7.65 8.05 7.95
C GLY A 175 9.06 7.81 8.49
N GLN A 176 10.08 8.39 7.85
CA GLN A 176 11.48 8.18 8.26
C GLN A 176 12.31 9.43 7.99
N ILE A 177 13.18 9.78 8.94
CA ILE A 177 14.20 10.81 8.78
C ILE A 177 15.49 10.38 9.50
N THR A 178 16.63 10.58 8.84
CA THR A 178 17.96 10.32 9.41
C THR A 178 18.94 11.39 8.95
N GLY A 179 19.90 11.74 9.77
CA GLY A 179 20.95 12.73 9.40
C GLY A 179 21.78 13.21 10.57
N GLY A 180 22.83 13.98 10.24
CA GLY A 180 23.81 14.42 11.22
C GLY A 180 24.85 13.35 11.57
N THR A 181 25.94 13.75 12.22
CA THR A 181 27.04 12.86 12.63
C THR A 181 27.42 13.02 14.08
N ASN A 182 27.45 14.26 14.59
CA ASN A 182 27.81 14.56 15.97
C ASN A 182 27.15 15.90 16.39
N THR A 183 26.94 16.07 17.70
CA THR A 183 26.30 17.27 18.29
C THR A 183 27.05 18.57 18.05
N ASN A 184 28.37 18.53 17.87
CA ASN A 184 29.21 19.70 17.60
C ASN A 184 29.55 19.89 16.10
N VAL A 185 28.78 19.28 15.18
CA VAL A 185 28.95 19.38 13.75
C VAL A 185 27.65 19.84 13.10
N VAL A 186 27.73 20.86 12.23
CA VAL A 186 26.61 21.27 11.36
C VAL A 186 26.32 20.11 10.41
N PRO A 187 25.07 19.59 10.35
CA PRO A 187 24.73 18.45 9.52
C PRO A 187 24.92 18.74 8.02
N GLY A 188 25.76 17.95 7.36
CA GLY A 188 26.00 18.06 5.91
C GLY A 188 25.06 17.20 5.07
N LYS A 189 24.31 16.29 5.70
CA LYS A 189 23.36 15.43 4.98
C LYS A 189 22.20 15.01 5.88
N VAL A 190 20.99 15.05 5.30
CA VAL A 190 19.76 14.49 5.87
C VAL A 190 19.05 13.68 4.78
N VAL A 191 18.50 12.54 5.14
CA VAL A 191 17.67 11.71 4.26
C VAL A 191 16.33 11.50 4.93
N PHE A 192 15.25 11.71 4.19
CA PHE A 192 13.92 11.33 4.66
C PHE A 192 13.14 10.55 3.61
N LYS A 193 12.16 9.77 4.06
CA LYS A 193 11.28 9.01 3.17
C LYS A 193 9.85 9.40 3.42
N LEU A 194 9.11 9.56 2.32
CA LEU A 194 7.70 9.92 2.33
C LEU A 194 6.85 8.84 1.64
N ASP A 195 5.61 8.74 2.09
CA ASP A 195 4.54 7.92 1.54
C ASP A 195 3.37 8.84 1.16
N ARG A 196 2.96 8.81 -0.10
CA ARG A 196 1.85 9.59 -0.64
C ARG A 196 0.73 8.65 -1.09
N ARG A 197 -0.40 8.69 -0.38
CA ARG A 197 -1.61 7.94 -0.75
C ARG A 197 -2.43 8.76 -1.73
N MET A 198 -2.58 8.23 -2.95
CA MET A 198 -3.32 8.85 -4.04
C MET A 198 -4.75 8.31 -4.07
N ILE A 199 -5.74 9.17 -4.22
CA ILE A 199 -7.11 8.72 -4.50
C ILE A 199 -7.24 8.28 -5.97
N PRO A 200 -8.24 7.45 -6.32
CA PRO A 200 -8.41 6.94 -7.68
C PRO A 200 -8.57 8.01 -8.77
N GLU A 201 -9.02 9.19 -8.41
CA GLU A 201 -9.23 10.31 -9.34
C GLU A 201 -7.94 11.07 -9.69
N GLU A 202 -6.82 10.81 -9.00
CA GLU A 202 -5.56 11.51 -9.23
C GLU A 202 -4.71 10.85 -10.33
N ASN A 203 -4.01 11.69 -11.09
CA ASN A 203 -2.99 11.24 -12.04
C ASN A 203 -1.64 11.06 -11.34
N PRO A 204 -1.08 9.84 -11.27
CA PRO A 204 0.18 9.58 -10.56
C PRO A 204 1.38 10.40 -11.06
N VAL A 205 1.42 10.72 -12.36
CA VAL A 205 2.52 11.52 -12.95
C VAL A 205 2.46 12.97 -12.45
N GLU A 206 1.26 13.54 -12.40
CA GLU A 206 1.04 14.90 -11.91
C GLU A 206 1.29 15.00 -10.40
N VAL A 207 0.89 13.98 -9.64
CA VAL A 207 1.14 13.90 -8.20
C VAL A 207 2.64 13.86 -7.91
N GLU A 208 3.39 13.00 -8.60
CA GLU A 208 4.85 12.95 -8.43
C GLU A 208 5.52 14.27 -8.81
N ALA A 209 5.14 14.86 -9.95
CA ALA A 209 5.66 16.15 -10.40
C ALA A 209 5.39 17.28 -9.39
N SER A 210 4.20 17.31 -8.80
CA SER A 210 3.84 18.29 -7.77
C SER A 210 4.69 18.18 -6.52
N ILE A 211 4.93 16.95 -6.04
CA ILE A 211 5.78 16.72 -4.86
C ILE A 211 7.23 17.10 -5.15
N ARG A 212 7.79 16.68 -6.30
CA ARG A 212 9.14 17.05 -6.71
C ARG A 212 9.31 18.56 -6.76
N LYS A 213 8.38 19.23 -7.43
CA LYS A 213 8.38 20.69 -7.51
C LYS A 213 8.32 21.36 -6.13
N THR A 214 7.49 20.89 -5.22
CA THR A 214 7.40 21.42 -3.86
C THR A 214 8.73 21.29 -3.11
N ILE A 215 9.41 20.15 -3.25
CA ILE A 215 10.71 19.91 -2.62
C ILE A 215 11.79 20.81 -3.24
N GLU A 216 11.84 20.88 -4.55
CA GLU A 216 12.83 21.67 -5.30
C GLU A 216 12.66 23.19 -5.05
N ASP A 217 11.40 23.69 -5.09
CA ASP A 217 11.09 25.09 -4.79
C ASP A 217 11.47 25.46 -3.34
N ALA A 218 11.16 24.57 -2.39
CA ALA A 218 11.53 24.77 -1.00
C ALA A 218 13.05 24.78 -0.80
N ALA A 219 13.77 23.86 -1.43
CA ALA A 219 15.23 23.82 -1.38
C ALA A 219 15.87 25.08 -2.01
N ALA A 220 15.33 25.55 -3.13
CA ALA A 220 15.79 26.75 -3.80
C ALA A 220 15.52 28.04 -3.01
N SER A 221 14.40 28.07 -2.26
CA SER A 221 14.01 29.22 -1.42
C SER A 221 14.70 29.24 -0.04
N PHE A 222 15.39 28.15 0.32
CA PHE A 222 16.11 28.08 1.59
C PHE A 222 17.31 29.04 1.57
N ASN A 223 17.26 30.05 2.43
CA ASN A 223 18.38 30.95 2.67
C ASN A 223 19.12 30.50 3.92
N PRO A 224 20.36 29.99 3.81
CA PRO A 224 21.16 29.68 5.00
C PRO A 224 21.26 30.92 5.87
N PRO A 225 21.03 30.83 7.18
CA PRO A 225 20.91 32.01 8.07
C PRO A 225 22.10 32.96 8.05
N ARG A 226 23.23 32.53 7.49
CA ARG A 226 24.53 33.23 7.58
C ARG A 226 25.43 33.08 6.36
N GLY A 227 24.88 32.80 5.19
CA GLY A 227 25.61 32.90 3.94
C GLY A 227 26.33 31.64 3.45
N GLY A 228 25.89 30.46 3.85
CA GLY A 228 26.36 29.18 3.27
C GLY A 228 25.90 28.98 1.81
N ASN A 229 26.39 27.92 1.20
CA ASN A 229 25.99 27.52 -0.14
C ASN A 229 24.54 27.05 -0.20
N GLN A 230 23.96 27.03 -1.41
CA GLN A 230 22.60 26.47 -1.58
C GLN A 230 22.59 24.97 -1.34
N LEU A 231 21.46 24.50 -0.83
CA LEU A 231 21.19 23.07 -0.67
C LEU A 231 21.12 22.37 -2.02
N LYS A 232 21.60 21.12 -2.04
CA LYS A 232 21.33 20.20 -3.15
C LYS A 232 20.33 19.15 -2.70
N VAL A 233 19.36 18.83 -3.54
CA VAL A 233 18.38 17.78 -3.28
C VAL A 233 18.47 16.71 -4.36
N ASP A 234 18.43 15.45 -3.93
CA ASP A 234 18.26 14.30 -4.81
C ASP A 234 16.96 13.58 -4.40
N ILE A 235 16.12 13.30 -5.39
CA ILE A 235 14.78 12.74 -5.17
C ILE A 235 14.64 11.44 -5.94
N LYS A 236 14.62 10.33 -5.22
CA LYS A 236 14.48 8.98 -5.78
C LYS A 236 13.08 8.44 -5.53
N ARG A 237 12.39 7.99 -6.57
CA ARG A 237 11.16 7.21 -6.42
C ARG A 237 11.51 5.79 -5.96
N LEU A 238 10.91 5.33 -4.87
CA LEU A 238 11.06 3.98 -4.33
C LEU A 238 9.96 3.05 -4.83
N LEU A 239 8.70 3.54 -4.86
CA LEU A 239 7.53 2.78 -5.26
C LEU A 239 6.54 3.70 -5.99
N LEU A 240 5.88 3.16 -7.01
CA LEU A 240 4.66 3.73 -7.58
C LEU A 240 3.65 2.61 -7.81
N ALA A 241 2.66 2.51 -6.95
CA ALA A 241 1.50 1.65 -7.10
C ALA A 241 0.30 2.49 -7.53
N LYS A 242 -0.28 2.20 -8.69
CA LYS A 242 -1.47 2.92 -9.18
C LYS A 242 -2.69 2.56 -8.33
N ALA A 243 -3.65 3.46 -8.25
CA ALA A 243 -4.94 3.17 -7.65
C ALA A 243 -5.69 2.10 -8.45
N MET A 244 -6.53 1.34 -7.76
CA MET A 244 -7.50 0.45 -8.40
C MET A 244 -8.81 1.19 -8.64
N ILE A 245 -9.31 1.11 -9.87
CA ILE A 245 -10.62 1.64 -10.27
C ILE A 245 -11.52 0.45 -10.61
N PRO A 246 -12.79 0.41 -10.16
CA PRO A 246 -13.67 -0.70 -10.43
C PRO A 246 -13.93 -0.85 -11.93
N LEU A 247 -13.82 -2.07 -12.45
CA LEU A 247 -14.22 -2.40 -13.83
C LEU A 247 -15.70 -2.83 -13.88
N ALA A 248 -16.37 -2.56 -14.99
CA ALA A 248 -17.77 -2.97 -15.19
C ALA A 248 -17.97 -4.49 -15.00
N GLY A 249 -16.97 -5.29 -15.33
CA GLY A 249 -16.96 -6.75 -15.13
C GLY A 249 -16.90 -7.22 -13.68
N ASN A 250 -16.70 -6.33 -12.69
CA ASN A 250 -16.69 -6.70 -11.27
C ASN A 250 -18.09 -7.09 -10.75
N LYS A 251 -19.17 -6.60 -11.39
CA LYS A 251 -20.53 -6.77 -10.86
C LYS A 251 -20.92 -8.22 -10.54
N PRO A 252 -20.65 -9.24 -11.39
CA PRO A 252 -20.98 -10.62 -11.04
C PRO A 252 -20.26 -11.14 -9.80
N LEU A 253 -18.99 -10.74 -9.58
CA LEU A 253 -18.25 -11.10 -8.37
C LEU A 253 -18.85 -10.43 -7.12
N VAL A 254 -19.11 -9.14 -7.21
CA VAL A 254 -19.70 -8.36 -6.11
C VAL A 254 -21.06 -8.93 -5.73
N ASP A 255 -21.95 -9.14 -6.69
CA ASP A 255 -23.30 -9.67 -6.46
C ASP A 255 -23.25 -11.09 -5.80
N ALA A 256 -22.34 -11.95 -6.27
CA ALA A 256 -22.19 -13.29 -5.71
C ALA A 256 -21.67 -13.24 -4.25
N ILE A 257 -20.62 -12.45 -3.98
CA ILE A 257 -20.05 -12.32 -2.64
C ILE A 257 -21.06 -11.70 -1.68
N GLN A 258 -21.76 -10.64 -2.09
CA GLN A 258 -22.77 -9.99 -1.26
C GLN A 258 -23.90 -10.97 -0.92
N LYS A 259 -24.47 -11.65 -1.92
CA LYS A 259 -25.55 -12.62 -1.74
C LYS A 259 -25.18 -13.75 -0.77
N HIS A 260 -24.04 -14.40 -1.01
CA HIS A 260 -23.64 -15.57 -0.23
C HIS A 260 -23.04 -15.17 1.13
N GLY A 261 -22.35 -14.04 1.20
CA GLY A 261 -21.85 -13.49 2.45
C GLY A 261 -22.99 -13.06 3.39
N GLU A 262 -24.01 -12.38 2.88
CA GLU A 262 -25.21 -12.04 3.66
C GLU A 262 -25.92 -13.27 4.20
N GLN A 263 -26.06 -14.31 3.38
CA GLN A 263 -26.63 -15.59 3.83
C GLN A 263 -25.83 -16.25 4.95
N LEU A 264 -24.50 -16.13 4.90
CA LEU A 264 -23.60 -16.75 5.89
C LEU A 264 -23.52 -15.95 7.19
N PHE A 265 -23.39 -14.63 7.08
CA PHE A 265 -23.13 -13.75 8.24
C PHE A 265 -24.41 -13.15 8.83
N GLY A 266 -25.55 -13.23 8.13
CA GLY A 266 -26.83 -12.66 8.58
C GLY A 266 -26.90 -11.14 8.53
N GLU A 267 -25.93 -10.48 7.83
CA GLU A 267 -25.88 -9.03 7.66
C GLU A 267 -25.41 -8.66 6.24
N PRO A 268 -25.84 -7.51 5.69
CA PRO A 268 -25.41 -7.06 4.38
C PRO A 268 -23.90 -6.81 4.32
N ILE A 269 -23.27 -7.18 3.20
CA ILE A 269 -21.86 -6.93 2.93
C ILE A 269 -21.77 -5.76 1.93
N PRO A 270 -21.29 -4.57 2.35
CA PRO A 270 -21.18 -3.42 1.46
C PRO A 270 -20.06 -3.60 0.44
N ALA A 271 -20.24 -3.00 -0.75
CA ALA A 271 -19.19 -2.82 -1.73
C ALA A 271 -18.61 -1.41 -1.57
N VAL A 272 -17.33 -1.31 -1.21
CA VAL A 272 -16.66 -0.05 -0.83
C VAL A 272 -15.26 0.07 -1.41
N GLY A 273 -14.65 1.24 -1.27
CA GLY A 273 -13.22 1.46 -1.46
C GLY A 273 -12.43 1.32 -0.16
N THR A 274 -11.10 1.26 -0.27
CA THR A 274 -10.17 1.24 0.87
C THR A 274 -8.98 2.17 0.62
N PRO A 275 -8.40 2.80 1.66
CA PRO A 275 -7.15 3.55 1.53
C PRO A 275 -5.91 2.65 1.38
N LEU A 276 -6.05 1.33 1.57
CA LEU A 276 -4.97 0.35 1.43
C LEU A 276 -4.84 -0.06 -0.04
N TYR A 277 -3.60 -0.18 -0.56
CA TYR A 277 -3.38 -0.76 -1.89
C TYR A 277 -3.08 -2.25 -1.79
N THR A 278 -3.34 -3.00 -2.87
CA THR A 278 -2.98 -4.41 -2.99
C THR A 278 -2.58 -4.78 -4.42
N ASP A 279 -2.16 -6.03 -4.63
CA ASP A 279 -1.76 -6.58 -5.92
C ASP A 279 -2.91 -6.68 -6.93
N VAL A 280 -4.17 -6.66 -6.51
CA VAL A 280 -5.34 -6.71 -7.41
C VAL A 280 -5.29 -5.65 -8.50
N ARG A 281 -4.69 -4.49 -8.23
CA ARG A 281 -4.50 -3.40 -9.19
C ARG A 281 -3.72 -3.82 -10.45
N LEU A 282 -2.81 -4.80 -10.33
CA LEU A 282 -2.00 -5.29 -11.45
C LEU A 282 -2.86 -6.09 -12.44
N TYR A 283 -3.80 -6.88 -11.94
CA TYR A 283 -4.79 -7.60 -12.75
C TYR A 283 -5.79 -6.64 -13.38
N VAL A 284 -6.33 -5.71 -12.59
CA VAL A 284 -7.27 -4.69 -13.07
C VAL A 284 -6.63 -3.80 -14.16
N ALA A 285 -5.35 -3.48 -14.04
CA ALA A 285 -4.60 -2.76 -15.07
C ALA A 285 -4.50 -3.52 -16.41
N GLN A 286 -4.63 -4.86 -16.40
CA GLN A 286 -4.72 -5.70 -17.60
C GLN A 286 -6.16 -5.92 -18.08
N GLY A 287 -7.13 -5.22 -17.47
CA GLY A 287 -8.54 -5.37 -17.82
C GLY A 287 -9.23 -6.58 -17.19
N ILE A 288 -8.59 -7.28 -16.26
CA ILE A 288 -9.14 -8.42 -15.55
C ILE A 288 -10.00 -7.91 -14.38
N PRO A 289 -11.33 -8.15 -14.38
CA PRO A 289 -12.20 -7.75 -13.27
C PRO A 289 -11.76 -8.40 -11.96
N GLY A 290 -11.58 -7.59 -10.93
CA GLY A 290 -11.06 -8.06 -9.64
C GLY A 290 -11.65 -7.30 -8.45
N VAL A 291 -11.73 -7.99 -7.32
CA VAL A 291 -12.16 -7.45 -6.03
C VAL A 291 -11.22 -7.92 -4.93
N ILE A 292 -11.28 -7.25 -3.78
CA ILE A 292 -10.59 -7.69 -2.58
C ILE A 292 -11.64 -8.26 -1.64
N TYR A 293 -11.48 -9.51 -1.25
CA TYR A 293 -12.34 -10.23 -0.30
C TYR A 293 -11.60 -11.45 0.23
N GLY A 294 -11.67 -11.73 1.52
CA GLY A 294 -10.94 -12.86 2.09
C GLY A 294 -11.31 -13.15 3.54
N ALA A 295 -10.42 -13.80 4.27
CA ALA A 295 -10.61 -14.21 5.66
C ALA A 295 -10.11 -13.15 6.68
N GLY A 296 -9.90 -11.91 6.25
CA GLY A 296 -9.43 -10.83 7.12
C GLY A 296 -10.48 -10.32 8.13
N PRO A 297 -10.07 -9.41 9.02
CA PRO A 297 -10.94 -8.84 10.04
C PRO A 297 -12.03 -7.94 9.45
N ARG A 298 -12.98 -7.49 10.27
CA ARG A 298 -13.99 -6.51 9.86
C ARG A 298 -13.40 -5.17 9.45
N THR A 299 -12.38 -4.71 10.19
CA THR A 299 -11.75 -3.41 9.97
C THR A 299 -10.24 -3.51 10.13
N VAL A 300 -9.53 -2.53 9.56
CA VAL A 300 -8.07 -2.38 9.77
C VAL A 300 -7.75 -2.19 11.25
N LEU A 301 -8.57 -1.44 11.98
CA LEU A 301 -8.35 -1.18 13.42
C LEU A 301 -8.43 -2.45 14.25
N GLU A 302 -9.33 -3.38 13.90
CA GLU A 302 -9.45 -4.66 14.60
C GLU A 302 -8.16 -5.50 14.48
N SER A 303 -7.51 -5.49 13.33
CA SER A 303 -6.24 -6.19 13.11
C SER A 303 -5.06 -5.57 13.88
N HIS A 304 -5.16 -4.31 14.30
CA HIS A 304 -4.11 -3.58 15.01
C HIS A 304 -4.34 -3.48 16.53
N ALA A 305 -5.56 -3.71 16.99
CA ALA A 305 -5.97 -3.43 18.37
C ALA A 305 -5.37 -4.35 19.45
N LYS A 306 -4.66 -5.41 19.06
CA LYS A 306 -4.14 -6.44 19.99
C LYS A 306 -2.70 -6.86 19.63
N ARG A 307 -1.85 -5.90 19.40
CA ARG A 307 -0.42 -6.17 19.18
C ARG A 307 0.28 -6.67 20.44
#